data_8fe0aee1f36b1385b161fe61672dfd6b
#
_entry.id   8fe0aee1f36b1385b161fe61672dfd6b
#
_cell.length_a   1.000
_cell.length_b   1.000
_cell.length_c   1.000
_cell.angle_alpha   90.00
_cell.angle_beta   90.00
_cell.angle_gamma   90.00
#
_symmetry.space_group_name_H-M   'P 1'
#
loop_
_entity.id
_entity.type
_entity.pdbx_description
1 polymer ?
#
loop_
_entity_poly.entity_id
_entity_poly.type
_entity_poly.pdbx_seq_one_letter_code
_entity_poly.pdbx_strand_id
1 'polypeptide(L)'
;LTWAYKNSLDVLFIQEHNGNRDKVSEWKAMCERSGYSIVHGLHNDTTGSGRGAAALLTKMSTFNLTEADSETQPSVGGRIAHKKVLWKDMILNLVSIYVPVNADERRDFLKQQMFNHRKIPAGSIIGGDFNCVENPIFDVVKENGGTYQNKHAGLMKTVMRKKQTSDVFYKLHGNRARAYTRETSEIRTRLDRIYAKDTNSQLVWHSHKLDHTYVNY
;
A
#
# COMPACT_ATOMS: atom_id res chain seq x y z
N LEU A 1 12.08 -3.86 10.87
CA LEU A 1 11.28 -4.92 11.53
C LEU A 1 11.16 -4.71 13.04
N THR A 2 12.25 -4.37 13.74
CA THR A 2 12.24 -4.12 15.19
C THR A 2 11.21 -3.07 15.59
N TRP A 3 11.07 -1.99 14.81
CA TRP A 3 10.06 -0.96 15.03
C TRP A 3 8.63 -1.51 14.87
N ALA A 4 8.39 -2.29 13.83
CA ALA A 4 7.07 -2.91 13.59
C ALA A 4 6.69 -3.87 14.73
N TYR A 5 7.64 -4.67 15.20
CA TYR A 5 7.44 -5.57 16.32
C TYR A 5 7.13 -4.80 17.62
N LYS A 6 7.93 -3.77 17.94
CA LYS A 6 7.73 -2.91 19.13
C LYS A 6 6.37 -2.21 19.14
N ASN A 7 5.87 -1.85 17.96
CA ASN A 7 4.56 -1.21 17.80
C ASN A 7 3.41 -2.20 17.58
N SER A 8 3.67 -3.50 17.69
CA SER A 8 2.67 -4.57 17.55
C SER A 8 1.87 -4.49 16.25
N LEU A 9 2.51 -4.11 15.16
CA LEU A 9 1.84 -4.01 13.86
C LEU A 9 1.59 -5.40 13.28
N ASP A 10 0.36 -5.63 12.83
CA ASP A 10 -0.03 -6.91 12.25
C ASP A 10 0.21 -6.97 10.74
N VAL A 11 0.13 -5.85 10.05
CA VAL A 11 0.33 -5.72 8.60
C VAL A 11 1.19 -4.50 8.27
N LEU A 12 2.18 -4.67 7.38
CA LEU A 12 2.96 -3.58 6.83
C LEU A 12 2.89 -3.59 5.31
N PHE A 13 2.52 -2.46 4.75
CA PHE A 13 2.57 -2.19 3.32
C PHE A 13 3.86 -1.41 3.03
N ILE A 14 4.77 -2.00 2.25
CA ILE A 14 6.09 -1.45 1.97
C ILE A 14 6.20 -1.16 0.48
N GLN A 15 6.75 0.00 0.14
CA GLN A 15 7.01 0.42 -1.22
C GLN A 15 8.48 0.82 -1.37
N GLU A 16 8.97 0.81 -2.61
CA GLU A 16 10.33 1.21 -2.97
C GLU A 16 11.44 0.50 -2.18
N HIS A 17 11.22 -0.77 -1.83
CA HIS A 17 12.14 -1.52 -0.98
C HIS A 17 13.51 -1.81 -1.63
N ASN A 18 13.71 -1.46 -2.91
CA ASN A 18 14.97 -1.58 -3.66
C ASN A 18 15.64 -2.97 -3.61
N GLY A 19 14.89 -3.99 -3.22
CA GLY A 19 15.38 -5.36 -3.14
C GLY A 19 15.53 -5.98 -4.53
N ASN A 20 16.67 -6.63 -4.75
CA ASN A 20 16.85 -7.48 -5.91
C ASN A 20 16.45 -8.93 -5.60
N ARG A 21 16.31 -9.75 -6.65
CA ARG A 21 15.92 -11.16 -6.50
C ARG A 21 16.87 -11.97 -5.62
N ASP A 22 18.16 -11.65 -5.66
CA ASP A 22 19.20 -12.39 -4.95
C ASP A 22 19.09 -12.25 -3.44
N LYS A 23 18.47 -11.15 -2.95
CA LYS A 23 18.25 -10.89 -1.53
C LYS A 23 16.89 -11.33 -1.00
N VAL A 24 15.99 -11.83 -1.85
CA VAL A 24 14.63 -12.21 -1.44
C VAL A 24 14.65 -13.31 -0.37
N SER A 25 15.50 -14.32 -0.53
CA SER A 25 15.63 -15.42 0.44
C SER A 25 16.17 -14.95 1.80
N GLU A 26 17.16 -14.06 1.77
CA GLU A 26 17.72 -13.46 2.99
C GLU A 26 16.67 -12.61 3.72
N TRP A 27 15.93 -11.79 2.99
CA TRP A 27 14.86 -10.98 3.56
C TRP A 27 13.73 -11.82 4.13
N LYS A 28 13.35 -12.90 3.42
CA LYS A 28 12.36 -13.85 3.90
C LYS A 28 12.78 -14.43 5.25
N ALA A 29 14.00 -14.96 5.34
CA ALA A 29 14.53 -15.52 6.57
C ALA A 29 14.63 -14.47 7.71
N MET A 30 14.99 -13.22 7.40
CA MET A 30 15.01 -12.13 8.37
C MET A 30 13.62 -11.79 8.89
N CYS A 31 12.62 -11.73 8.01
CA CYS A 31 11.23 -11.46 8.39
C CYS A 31 10.68 -12.59 9.27
N GLU A 32 10.89 -13.84 8.89
CA GLU A 32 10.45 -15.02 9.64
C GLU A 32 11.04 -15.07 11.04
N ARG A 33 12.34 -14.78 11.20
CA ARG A 33 12.96 -14.64 12.53
C ARG A 33 12.35 -13.53 13.39
N SER A 34 11.76 -12.52 12.74
CA SER A 34 11.07 -11.42 13.41
C SER A 34 9.57 -11.66 13.61
N GLY A 35 9.07 -12.85 13.30
CA GLY A 35 7.67 -13.22 13.45
C GLY A 35 6.76 -12.72 12.31
N TYR A 36 7.34 -12.31 11.17
CA TYR A 36 6.59 -11.87 10.01
C TYR A 36 6.80 -12.77 8.80
N SER A 37 5.75 -12.99 8.05
CA SER A 37 5.82 -13.56 6.70
C SER A 37 5.80 -12.43 5.68
N ILE A 38 6.64 -12.51 4.64
CA ILE A 38 6.76 -11.49 3.60
C ILE A 38 6.36 -12.04 2.23
N VAL A 39 5.72 -11.19 1.45
CA VAL A 39 5.44 -11.40 0.03
C VAL A 39 5.96 -10.19 -0.75
N HIS A 40 6.70 -10.44 -1.82
CA HIS A 40 7.26 -9.41 -2.68
C HIS A 40 6.50 -9.33 -4.00
N GLY A 41 6.29 -8.12 -4.51
CA GLY A 41 6.01 -7.91 -5.90
C GLY A 41 7.27 -8.22 -6.72
N LEU A 42 7.21 -9.30 -7.51
CA LEU A 42 8.36 -9.72 -8.31
C LEU A 42 8.47 -8.85 -9.56
N HIS A 43 9.65 -8.31 -9.77
CA HIS A 43 10.03 -7.66 -11.02
C HIS A 43 10.47 -8.72 -12.04
N ASN A 44 9.88 -8.70 -13.24
CA ASN A 44 10.28 -9.63 -14.30
C ASN A 44 11.56 -9.18 -15.03
N ASP A 45 12.10 -8.00 -14.71
CA ASP A 45 13.25 -7.45 -15.41
C ASP A 45 14.56 -8.03 -14.88
N THR A 46 15.40 -8.45 -15.80
CA THR A 46 16.78 -8.86 -15.56
C THR A 46 17.70 -7.69 -15.15
N THR A 47 17.19 -6.45 -15.20
CA THR A 47 17.96 -5.23 -14.90
C THR A 47 18.13 -4.94 -13.41
N GLY A 48 17.54 -5.74 -12.53
CA GLY A 48 17.86 -5.74 -11.09
C GLY A 48 17.48 -4.50 -10.28
N SER A 49 16.94 -3.46 -10.90
CA SER A 49 16.52 -2.28 -10.13
C SER A 49 15.15 -2.53 -9.49
N GLY A 50 15.12 -2.90 -8.23
CA GLY A 50 13.89 -3.02 -7.43
C GLY A 50 13.16 -1.69 -7.19
N ARG A 51 13.46 -0.66 -7.98
CA ARG A 51 12.80 0.64 -7.91
C ARG A 51 11.31 0.49 -8.21
N GLY A 52 10.50 0.90 -7.25
CA GLY A 52 9.05 0.85 -7.38
C GLY A 52 8.41 -0.51 -7.05
N ALA A 53 9.17 -1.47 -6.52
CA ALA A 53 8.59 -2.72 -6.07
C ALA A 53 7.83 -2.56 -4.75
N ALA A 54 6.73 -3.30 -4.60
CA ALA A 54 5.94 -3.37 -3.38
C ALA A 54 6.24 -4.67 -2.62
N ALA A 55 6.17 -4.61 -1.29
CA ALA A 55 6.19 -5.79 -0.44
C ALA A 55 5.09 -5.70 0.62
N LEU A 56 4.70 -6.85 1.14
CA LEU A 56 3.67 -6.97 2.15
C LEU A 56 4.15 -7.91 3.25
N LEU A 57 4.20 -7.43 4.48
CA LEU A 57 4.50 -8.22 5.65
C LEU A 57 3.23 -8.47 6.48
N THR A 58 3.08 -9.68 6.98
CA THR A 58 1.99 -10.07 7.88
C THR A 58 2.55 -10.79 9.09
N LYS A 59 2.09 -10.41 10.29
CA LYS A 59 2.50 -11.03 11.54
C LYS A 59 1.95 -12.44 11.63
N MET A 60 2.84 -13.43 11.78
CA MET A 60 2.46 -14.85 11.74
C MET A 60 1.59 -15.28 12.92
N SER A 61 1.72 -14.62 14.08
CA SER A 61 0.88 -14.92 15.24
C SER A 61 -0.56 -14.40 15.12
N THR A 62 -0.83 -13.48 14.21
CA THR A 62 -2.16 -12.86 13.98
C THR A 62 -2.92 -13.55 12.86
N PHE A 63 -2.20 -13.99 11.83
CA PHE A 63 -2.79 -14.53 10.62
C PHE A 63 -2.36 -15.98 10.37
N ASN A 64 -3.31 -16.85 10.15
CA ASN A 64 -3.05 -18.17 9.61
C ASN A 64 -2.82 -18.05 8.09
N LEU A 65 -1.72 -18.66 7.63
CA LEU A 65 -1.40 -18.71 6.21
C LEU A 65 -2.20 -19.87 5.59
N THR A 66 -2.92 -19.60 4.54
CA THR A 66 -3.45 -20.66 3.67
C THR A 66 -2.34 -21.04 2.70
N GLU A 67 -1.97 -22.31 2.63
CA GLU A 67 -0.86 -22.80 1.77
C GLU A 67 -1.06 -22.47 0.27
N ALA A 68 -2.29 -22.30 -0.16
CA ALA A 68 -2.64 -22.07 -1.57
C ALA A 68 -2.33 -20.67 -2.11
N ASP A 69 -1.93 -19.71 -1.28
CA ASP A 69 -2.02 -18.28 -1.66
C ASP A 69 -0.71 -17.48 -1.52
N SER A 70 0.43 -18.15 -1.38
CA SER A 70 1.74 -17.47 -1.30
C SER A 70 2.33 -17.10 -2.69
N GLU A 71 1.68 -17.47 -3.78
CA GLU A 71 2.14 -17.11 -5.11
C GLU A 71 1.74 -15.69 -5.45
N THR A 72 2.69 -14.78 -5.30
CA THR A 72 2.60 -13.45 -5.91
C THR A 72 2.51 -13.61 -7.43
N GLN A 73 1.35 -13.31 -7.98
CA GLN A 73 1.25 -13.17 -9.43
C GLN A 73 2.19 -12.04 -9.88
N PRO A 74 3.07 -12.27 -10.86
CA PRO A 74 3.95 -11.24 -11.37
C PRO A 74 3.12 -10.03 -11.79
N SER A 75 3.43 -8.89 -11.20
CA SER A 75 2.86 -7.61 -11.63
C SER A 75 3.87 -6.87 -12.49
N VAL A 76 3.39 -5.99 -13.36
CA VAL A 76 4.28 -5.13 -14.14
C VAL A 76 5.14 -4.31 -13.18
N GLY A 77 6.46 -4.48 -13.26
CA GLY A 77 7.41 -3.77 -12.43
C GLY A 77 7.38 -4.12 -10.93
N GLY A 78 6.83 -5.30 -10.54
CA GLY A 78 6.78 -5.69 -9.12
C GLY A 78 5.94 -4.76 -8.21
N ARG A 79 5.09 -3.93 -8.80
CA ARG A 79 4.37 -2.85 -8.09
C ARG A 79 3.17 -3.30 -7.27
N ILE A 80 2.84 -4.58 -7.28
CA ILE A 80 1.74 -5.18 -6.52
C ILE A 80 2.26 -6.40 -5.78
N ALA A 81 2.08 -6.42 -4.46
CA ALA A 81 2.25 -7.60 -3.62
C ALA A 81 0.90 -7.96 -3.01
N HIS A 82 0.41 -9.16 -3.29
CA HIS A 82 -0.90 -9.62 -2.83
C HIS A 82 -0.73 -10.87 -1.97
N LYS A 83 -1.47 -10.90 -0.87
CA LYS A 83 -1.53 -12.06 0.01
C LYS A 83 -2.94 -12.25 0.51
N LYS A 84 -3.38 -13.50 0.51
CA LYS A 84 -4.61 -13.93 1.12
C LYS A 84 -4.27 -14.54 2.48
N VAL A 85 -4.96 -14.12 3.51
CA VAL A 85 -4.74 -14.58 4.89
C VAL A 85 -6.05 -14.94 5.54
N LEU A 86 -6.01 -15.89 6.47
CA LEU A 86 -7.13 -16.21 7.33
C LEU A 86 -6.93 -15.48 8.67
N TRP A 87 -7.88 -14.61 9.01
CA TRP A 87 -7.94 -13.93 10.31
C TRP A 87 -9.22 -14.35 11.02
N LYS A 88 -9.09 -15.08 12.13
CA LYS A 88 -10.24 -15.79 12.72
C LYS A 88 -10.88 -16.65 11.61
N ASP A 89 -12.16 -16.47 11.36
CA ASP A 89 -12.91 -17.22 10.33
C ASP A 89 -13.09 -16.42 9.02
N MET A 90 -12.40 -15.29 8.88
CA MET A 90 -12.51 -14.41 7.71
C MET A 90 -11.29 -14.50 6.81
N ILE A 91 -11.56 -14.67 5.52
CA ILE A 91 -10.51 -14.55 4.49
C ILE A 91 -10.33 -13.07 4.14
N LEU A 92 -9.11 -12.56 4.32
CA LEU A 92 -8.73 -11.21 3.95
C LEU A 92 -7.76 -11.25 2.77
N ASN A 93 -8.04 -10.41 1.77
CA ASN A 93 -7.09 -10.11 0.69
C ASN A 93 -6.35 -8.83 1.04
N LEU A 94 -5.05 -8.95 1.29
CA LEU A 94 -4.14 -7.84 1.61
C LEU A 94 -3.31 -7.52 0.39
N VAL A 95 -3.26 -6.25 -0.01
CA VAL A 95 -2.56 -5.81 -1.23
C VAL A 95 -1.70 -4.59 -0.92
N SER A 96 -0.38 -4.73 -1.09
CA SER A 96 0.54 -3.60 -1.10
C SER A 96 0.74 -3.13 -2.53
N ILE A 97 0.67 -1.82 -2.77
CA ILE A 97 0.85 -1.25 -4.10
C ILE A 97 1.82 -0.06 -4.10
N TYR A 98 2.50 0.10 -5.24
CA TYR A 98 3.25 1.30 -5.59
C TYR A 98 2.79 1.81 -6.95
N VAL A 99 2.01 2.86 -6.97
CA VAL A 99 1.46 3.42 -8.21
C VAL A 99 2.52 4.29 -8.89
N PRO A 100 2.71 4.22 -10.23
CA PRO A 100 3.72 5.00 -10.93
C PRO A 100 3.63 6.50 -10.70
N VAL A 101 4.80 7.16 -10.58
CA VAL A 101 4.92 8.62 -10.47
C VAL A 101 4.55 9.29 -11.80
N ASN A 102 4.99 8.72 -12.94
CA ASN A 102 4.66 9.21 -14.26
C ASN A 102 3.16 9.15 -14.51
N ALA A 103 2.58 10.24 -15.05
CA ALA A 103 1.13 10.36 -15.20
C ALA A 103 0.54 9.36 -16.20
N ASP A 104 1.23 9.07 -17.31
CA ASP A 104 0.74 8.14 -18.32
C ASP A 104 0.86 6.69 -17.86
N GLU A 105 2.00 6.32 -17.29
CA GLU A 105 2.19 5.02 -16.65
C GLU A 105 1.17 4.78 -15.54
N ARG A 106 0.89 5.81 -14.71
CA ARG A 106 -0.11 5.76 -13.65
C ARG A 106 -1.51 5.50 -14.21
N ARG A 107 -1.91 6.18 -15.28
CA ARG A 107 -3.19 5.95 -15.96
C ARG A 107 -3.31 4.49 -16.40
N ASP A 108 -2.27 3.98 -17.05
CA ASP A 108 -2.26 2.62 -17.58
C ASP A 108 -2.23 1.58 -16.46
N PHE A 109 -1.46 1.82 -15.41
CA PHE A 109 -1.45 0.99 -14.20
C PHE A 109 -2.84 0.92 -13.55
N LEU A 110 -3.49 2.07 -13.35
CA LEU A 110 -4.84 2.13 -12.78
C LEU A 110 -5.84 1.36 -13.64
N LYS A 111 -5.80 1.53 -14.96
CA LYS A 111 -6.72 0.87 -15.90
C LYS A 111 -6.46 -0.63 -16.06
N GLN A 112 -5.22 -1.02 -16.21
CA GLN A 112 -4.87 -2.39 -16.60
C GLN A 112 -4.60 -3.30 -15.41
N GLN A 113 -3.99 -2.79 -14.35
CA GLN A 113 -3.58 -3.59 -13.20
C GLN A 113 -4.60 -3.53 -12.07
N MET A 114 -5.01 -2.33 -11.68
CA MET A 114 -5.92 -2.19 -10.54
C MET A 114 -7.37 -2.56 -10.87
N PHE A 115 -7.83 -2.35 -12.11
CA PHE A 115 -9.14 -2.84 -12.52
C PHE A 115 -9.22 -4.37 -12.62
N ASN A 116 -8.09 -5.04 -12.79
CA ASN A 116 -8.06 -6.49 -12.91
C ASN A 116 -8.42 -7.18 -11.58
N HIS A 117 -9.59 -7.83 -11.54
CA HIS A 117 -10.07 -8.51 -10.34
C HIS A 117 -9.26 -9.76 -9.96
N ARG A 118 -8.53 -10.36 -10.89
CA ARG A 118 -7.64 -11.50 -10.57
C ARG A 118 -6.42 -11.06 -9.79
N LYS A 119 -5.92 -9.83 -10.04
CA LYS A 119 -4.75 -9.27 -9.32
C LYS A 119 -5.13 -8.61 -8.01
N ILE A 120 -6.24 -7.89 -7.99
CA ILE A 120 -6.75 -7.19 -6.81
C ILE A 120 -8.25 -7.50 -6.68
N PRO A 121 -8.63 -8.47 -5.85
CA PRO A 121 -10.03 -8.81 -5.62
C PRO A 121 -10.83 -7.62 -5.07
N ALA A 122 -12.14 -7.60 -5.32
CA ALA A 122 -13.01 -6.63 -4.68
C ALA A 122 -13.06 -6.87 -3.17
N GLY A 123 -13.14 -5.79 -2.39
CA GLY A 123 -13.13 -5.86 -0.93
C GLY A 123 -11.77 -6.10 -0.30
N SER A 124 -10.68 -6.09 -1.10
CA SER A 124 -9.31 -6.16 -0.57
C SER A 124 -8.99 -4.99 0.36
N ILE A 125 -8.10 -5.22 1.31
CA ILE A 125 -7.41 -4.16 2.04
C ILE A 125 -6.20 -3.76 1.22
N ILE A 126 -6.18 -2.53 0.70
CA ILE A 126 -5.17 -2.04 -0.24
C ILE A 126 -4.42 -0.91 0.43
N GLY A 127 -3.13 -1.10 0.68
CA GLY A 127 -2.25 -0.07 1.26
C GLY A 127 -1.07 0.24 0.36
N GLY A 128 -0.58 1.48 0.42
CA GLY A 128 0.63 1.85 -0.31
C GLY A 128 0.70 3.30 -0.75
N ASP A 129 1.72 3.60 -1.57
CA ASP A 129 1.90 4.89 -2.21
C ASP A 129 1.14 4.94 -3.53
N PHE A 130 0.14 5.79 -3.57
CA PHE A 130 -0.71 5.97 -4.75
C PHE A 130 -0.17 7.00 -5.74
N ASN A 131 0.86 7.76 -5.36
CA ASN A 131 1.42 8.85 -6.17
C ASN A 131 0.35 9.76 -6.81
N CYS A 132 -0.81 9.83 -6.18
CA CYS A 132 -2.00 10.52 -6.66
C CYS A 132 -2.78 11.09 -5.47
N VAL A 133 -3.05 12.36 -5.50
CA VAL A 133 -3.95 13.00 -4.54
C VAL A 133 -5.39 12.68 -4.91
N GLU A 134 -6.18 12.15 -3.99
CA GLU A 134 -7.59 11.83 -4.28
C GLU A 134 -8.49 13.05 -4.12
N ASN A 135 -8.26 13.82 -3.05
CA ASN A 135 -9.03 15.02 -2.77
C ASN A 135 -8.10 16.21 -2.49
N PRO A 136 -7.88 17.11 -3.47
CA PRO A 136 -6.96 18.23 -3.30
C PRO A 136 -7.31 19.17 -2.14
N ILE A 137 -8.58 19.27 -1.76
CA ILE A 137 -9.01 20.15 -0.64
C ILE A 137 -8.48 19.62 0.69
N PHE A 138 -8.41 18.31 0.87
CA PHE A 138 -8.03 17.68 2.12
C PHE A 138 -6.63 17.09 2.13
N ASP A 139 -6.15 16.67 0.95
CA ASP A 139 -4.89 15.94 0.80
C ASP A 139 -3.71 16.83 0.40
N VAL A 140 -3.92 18.13 0.21
CA VAL A 140 -2.87 19.06 -0.23
C VAL A 140 -2.89 20.34 0.60
N VAL A 141 -1.71 20.83 0.95
CA VAL A 141 -1.47 22.23 1.36
C VAL A 141 -0.32 22.76 0.53
N LYS A 142 -0.51 23.94 -0.05
CA LYS A 142 0.53 24.73 -0.71
C LYS A 142 0.77 25.99 0.09
N GLU A 143 2.02 26.31 0.38
CA GLU A 143 2.38 27.50 1.16
C GLU A 143 2.05 28.81 0.41
N ASN A 144 2.23 28.79 -0.91
CA ASN A 144 2.02 29.96 -1.76
C ASN A 144 0.59 30.06 -2.34
N GLY A 145 -0.35 29.27 -1.83
CA GLY A 145 -1.67 29.14 -2.44
C GLY A 145 -1.62 28.49 -3.84
N GLY A 146 -2.69 28.59 -4.57
CA GLY A 146 -2.79 28.04 -5.93
C GLY A 146 -3.39 26.65 -5.99
N THR A 147 -3.86 26.28 -7.19
CA THR A 147 -4.54 25.03 -7.45
C THR A 147 -3.54 23.88 -7.61
N TYR A 148 -3.85 22.74 -7.04
CA TYR A 148 -3.13 21.50 -7.28
C TYR A 148 -3.75 20.78 -8.48
N GLN A 149 -2.99 20.69 -9.56
CA GLN A 149 -3.44 19.90 -10.71
C GLN A 149 -3.22 18.41 -10.45
N ASN A 150 -4.30 17.71 -10.28
CA ASN A 150 -4.26 16.27 -10.03
C ASN A 150 -4.77 15.50 -11.24
N LYS A 151 -3.84 15.05 -12.07
CA LYS A 151 -4.17 14.12 -13.15
C LYS A 151 -4.58 12.78 -12.54
N HIS A 152 -5.76 12.25 -12.86
CA HIS A 152 -6.25 10.90 -12.52
C HIS A 152 -6.94 10.70 -11.15
N ALA A 153 -7.23 11.76 -10.39
CA ALA A 153 -8.04 11.63 -9.16
C ALA A 153 -9.40 10.95 -9.42
N GLY A 154 -10.09 11.35 -10.48
CA GLY A 154 -11.38 10.75 -10.86
C GLY A 154 -11.25 9.27 -11.25
N LEU A 155 -10.17 8.91 -11.95
CA LEU A 155 -9.90 7.51 -12.30
C LEU A 155 -9.61 6.70 -11.04
N MET A 156 -8.82 7.23 -10.10
CA MET A 156 -8.52 6.59 -8.83
C MET A 156 -9.80 6.32 -8.03
N LYS A 157 -10.67 7.33 -7.86
CA LYS A 157 -11.97 7.17 -7.21
C LYS A 157 -12.83 6.09 -7.86
N THR A 158 -12.83 6.05 -9.19
CA THR A 158 -13.58 5.04 -9.96
C THR A 158 -13.04 3.64 -9.70
N VAL A 159 -11.71 3.48 -9.67
CA VAL A 159 -11.06 2.19 -9.34
C VAL A 159 -11.46 1.74 -7.94
N MET A 160 -11.31 2.60 -6.92
CA MET A 160 -11.60 2.24 -5.53
C MET A 160 -13.09 1.90 -5.33
N ARG A 161 -13.99 2.63 -5.96
CA ARG A 161 -15.42 2.30 -5.95
C ARG A 161 -15.70 0.92 -6.57
N LYS A 162 -15.07 0.58 -7.69
CA LYS A 162 -15.19 -0.76 -8.30
C LYS A 162 -14.59 -1.86 -7.43
N LYS A 163 -13.58 -1.54 -6.63
CA LYS A 163 -13.03 -2.47 -5.62
C LYS A 163 -13.89 -2.53 -4.34
N GLN A 164 -14.96 -1.75 -4.26
CA GLN A 164 -15.84 -1.69 -3.09
C GLN A 164 -15.06 -1.30 -1.83
N THR A 165 -14.15 -0.34 -1.94
CA THR A 165 -13.30 0.12 -0.85
C THR A 165 -13.37 1.63 -0.70
N SER A 166 -13.21 2.10 0.55
CA SER A 166 -13.12 3.51 0.92
C SER A 166 -11.83 3.78 1.69
N ASP A 167 -11.39 5.04 1.68
CA ASP A 167 -10.21 5.50 2.41
C ASP A 167 -10.45 5.39 3.91
N VAL A 168 -9.66 4.56 4.59
CA VAL A 168 -9.78 4.27 6.02
C VAL A 168 -9.54 5.51 6.86
N PHE A 169 -8.57 6.37 6.48
CA PHE A 169 -8.28 7.58 7.21
C PHE A 169 -9.48 8.54 7.26
N TYR A 170 -10.13 8.78 6.13
CA TYR A 170 -11.32 9.62 6.10
C TYR A 170 -12.50 9.01 6.83
N LYS A 171 -12.60 7.70 6.81
CA LYS A 171 -13.64 6.99 7.55
C LYS A 171 -13.50 7.16 9.06
N LEU A 172 -12.26 7.10 9.56
CA LEU A 172 -11.96 7.23 11.00
C LEU A 172 -12.03 8.67 11.50
N HIS A 173 -11.52 9.61 10.72
CA HIS A 173 -11.26 10.97 11.17
C HIS A 173 -12.16 12.01 10.50
N GLY A 174 -12.92 11.63 9.48
CA GLY A 174 -13.74 12.55 8.68
C GLY A 174 -12.91 13.60 7.94
N ASN A 175 -13.57 14.66 7.48
CA ASN A 175 -12.94 15.70 6.66
C ASN A 175 -12.18 16.76 7.50
N ARG A 176 -12.16 16.62 8.82
CA ARG A 176 -11.51 17.59 9.71
C ARG A 176 -10.04 17.31 9.96
N ALA A 177 -9.65 16.05 9.86
CA ALA A 177 -8.26 15.64 10.04
C ALA A 177 -7.43 15.85 8.77
N ARG A 178 -6.14 16.12 8.97
CA ARG A 178 -5.14 16.21 7.91
C ARG A 178 -3.99 15.26 8.24
N ALA A 179 -3.56 14.52 7.24
CA ALA A 179 -2.37 13.67 7.34
C ALA A 179 -1.60 13.79 6.03
N TYR A 180 -0.44 14.38 6.08
CA TYR A 180 0.45 14.48 4.93
C TYR A 180 1.54 13.42 5.07
N THR A 181 1.80 12.69 4.01
CA THR A 181 2.80 11.62 3.97
C THR A 181 4.03 12.00 3.16
N ARG A 182 3.92 13.09 2.38
CA ARG A 182 5.03 13.70 1.68
C ARG A 182 5.03 15.20 1.94
N GLU A 183 6.20 15.74 2.27
CA GLU A 183 6.40 17.17 2.53
C GLU A 183 7.64 17.69 1.79
N THR A 184 7.50 18.84 1.17
CA THR A 184 8.58 19.65 0.59
C THR A 184 8.46 21.07 1.12
N SER A 185 9.43 21.96 0.82
CA SER A 185 9.38 23.37 1.19
C SER A 185 8.14 24.12 0.69
N GLU A 186 7.50 23.63 -0.38
CA GLU A 186 6.40 24.34 -1.04
C GLU A 186 5.05 23.65 -0.90
N ILE A 187 5.04 22.33 -0.69
CA ILE A 187 3.82 21.55 -0.75
C ILE A 187 3.86 20.35 0.19
N ARG A 188 2.75 20.13 0.89
CA ARG A 188 2.48 18.89 1.64
C ARG A 188 1.36 18.13 0.98
N THR A 189 1.56 16.83 0.79
CA THR A 189 0.57 15.95 0.12
C THR A 189 0.39 14.64 0.88
N ARG A 190 -0.81 14.07 0.79
CA ARG A 190 -1.09 12.72 1.26
C ARG A 190 -1.16 11.79 0.06
N LEU A 191 -0.11 10.99 -0.13
CA LEU A 191 0.03 10.03 -1.21
C LEU A 191 -0.16 8.60 -0.73
N ASP A 192 0.25 8.32 0.51
CA ASP A 192 0.09 7.01 1.12
C ASP A 192 -1.31 6.87 1.75
N ARG A 193 -1.95 5.74 1.49
CA ARG A 193 -3.31 5.48 1.94
C ARG A 193 -3.52 4.00 2.23
N ILE A 194 -4.56 3.74 3.02
CA ILE A 194 -5.15 2.42 3.19
C ILE A 194 -6.62 2.51 2.80
N TYR A 195 -7.03 1.63 1.90
CA TYR A 195 -8.42 1.44 1.50
C TYR A 195 -8.93 0.10 1.99
N ALA A 196 -10.16 0.07 2.49
CA ALA A 196 -10.80 -1.15 2.95
C ALA A 196 -12.30 -1.12 2.67
N LYS A 197 -12.91 -2.29 2.66
CA LYS A 197 -14.37 -2.42 2.52
C LYS A 197 -15.06 -1.92 3.79
N ASP A 198 -16.18 -1.23 3.65
CA ASP A 198 -16.94 -0.67 4.77
C ASP A 198 -17.47 -1.71 5.76
N THR A 199 -17.73 -2.92 5.29
CA THR A 199 -18.22 -4.04 6.12
C THR A 199 -17.15 -4.68 7.00
N ASN A 200 -15.89 -4.26 6.90
CA ASN A 200 -14.80 -4.73 7.78
C ASN A 200 -14.89 -4.08 9.18
N SER A 201 -16.12 -3.97 9.73
CA SER A 201 -16.39 -3.32 11.01
C SER A 201 -15.75 -4.02 12.23
N GLN A 202 -15.35 -5.27 12.08
CA GLN A 202 -14.64 -6.02 13.12
C GLN A 202 -13.12 -5.72 13.18
N LEU A 203 -12.58 -5.06 12.16
CA LEU A 203 -11.18 -4.65 12.13
C LEU A 203 -11.03 -3.34 12.90
N VAL A 204 -10.15 -3.34 13.88
CA VAL A 204 -9.76 -2.11 14.57
C VAL A 204 -8.70 -1.42 13.73
N TRP A 205 -9.02 -0.22 13.25
CA TRP A 205 -8.10 0.59 12.48
C TRP A 205 -7.43 1.61 13.39
N HIS A 206 -6.11 1.61 13.38
CA HIS A 206 -5.30 2.65 13.99
C HIS A 206 -4.54 3.37 12.90
N SER A 207 -4.71 4.68 12.76
CA SER A 207 -3.86 5.48 11.92
C SER A 207 -2.80 6.16 12.79
N HIS A 208 -1.55 5.85 12.54
CA HIS A 208 -0.42 6.55 13.14
C HIS A 208 0.24 7.41 12.07
N LYS A 209 0.42 8.69 12.37
CA LYS A 209 1.36 9.52 11.61
C LYS A 209 2.76 9.05 12.00
N LEU A 210 3.49 8.49 11.05
CA LEU A 210 4.91 8.29 11.22
C LEU A 210 5.56 9.67 11.20
N ASP A 211 6.13 10.09 12.32
CA ASP A 211 6.98 11.27 12.32
C ASP A 211 8.20 10.99 11.43
N HIS A 212 8.45 11.88 10.47
CA HIS A 212 9.54 11.78 9.51
C HIS A 212 10.94 11.76 10.15
N THR A 213 11.04 11.90 11.47
CA THR A 213 12.30 11.84 12.23
C THR A 213 12.96 10.47 12.29
N TYR A 214 12.32 9.41 11.80
CA TYR A 214 12.88 8.05 11.86
C TYR A 214 13.38 7.50 10.52
N VAL A 215 13.45 8.32 9.48
CA VAL A 215 14.04 7.95 8.19
C VAL A 215 15.39 8.68 8.04
N ASN A 216 16.29 8.45 9.00
CA ASN A 216 17.71 8.69 8.76
C ASN A 216 18.37 7.35 8.44
N TYR A 217 18.77 7.21 7.18
CA TYR A 217 19.63 6.17 6.66
C TYR A 217 21.07 6.43 7.06
#